data_7e8de43807c25f9aeabd614df09d164f
#
_entry.id   7e8de43807c25f9aeabd614df09d164f
#
_cell.length_a   1.000
_cell.length_b   1.000
_cell.length_c   1.000
_cell.angle_alpha   90.00
_cell.angle_beta   90.00
_cell.angle_gamma   90.00
#
_symmetry.space_group_name_H-M   'P 1'
#
loop_
_entity.id
_entity.type
_entity.pdbx_description
1 polymer ?
#
loop_
_entity_poly.entity_id
_entity_poly.type
_entity_poly.pdbx_seq_one_letter_code
_entity_poly.pdbx_strand_id
1 'polypeptide(L)'
;MDIDKILPTNDVMFKIIFGDKRHSRILIHFLNAVIQPKSPIVKVDIKPTELTPDTVSQKGVRLDILAISDDGSQINVEMQKSASPHMVARALFYWSKVFAAQLIVGEKYEDLHQTISINILDFKLFEKDERFWKKYAITDLETNEKLTDLFELHFIELSKIKEVRKDSPITFWIEFFKNPYSEQVKTLCDYVPEIKEAKEVFERAKVDPAAQELLRVREKALIDYASDIKTAEDRGEKRGHKKGKEEGREESAEIIAKHYGIPIEELQKLLRKEK
;
A
#
# COMPACT_ATOMS: atom_id res chain seq x y z
N MET A 1 8.59 13.12 -17.00
CA MET A 1 9.11 11.97 -16.22
C MET A 1 10.57 11.71 -16.59
N ASP A 2 11.44 11.58 -15.59
CA ASP A 2 12.86 11.23 -15.79
C ASP A 2 12.98 9.70 -15.63
N ILE A 3 13.15 8.99 -16.76
CA ILE A 3 13.17 7.52 -16.83
C ILE A 3 14.36 6.95 -16.02
N ASP A 4 15.46 7.69 -15.90
CA ASP A 4 16.63 7.23 -15.18
C ASP A 4 16.43 7.21 -13.65
N LYS A 5 15.45 7.96 -13.15
CA LYS A 5 15.07 7.98 -11.72
C LYS A 5 13.99 6.98 -11.33
N ILE A 6 13.49 6.22 -12.30
CA ILE A 6 12.48 5.19 -11.99
C ILE A 6 13.17 4.05 -11.24
N LEU A 7 12.53 3.60 -10.17
CA LEU A 7 12.96 2.46 -9.36
C LEU A 7 11.99 1.28 -9.52
N PRO A 8 12.41 0.06 -9.20
CA PRO A 8 11.52 -1.11 -9.16
C PRO A 8 10.31 -0.96 -8.21
N THR A 9 10.38 -0.03 -7.25
CA THR A 9 9.28 0.34 -6.34
C THR A 9 8.17 1.16 -7.01
N ASN A 10 8.34 1.61 -8.27
CA ASN A 10 7.24 2.21 -9.03
C ASN A 10 6.18 1.15 -9.29
N ASP A 11 4.90 1.47 -9.07
CA ASP A 11 3.78 0.52 -9.15
C ASP A 11 3.62 -0.16 -10.53
N VAL A 12 3.92 0.56 -11.63
CA VAL A 12 3.93 0.00 -12.98
C VAL A 12 5.10 -0.96 -13.15
N MET A 13 6.33 -0.55 -12.76
CA MET A 13 7.53 -1.39 -12.85
C MET A 13 7.41 -2.62 -11.96
N PHE A 14 6.90 -2.47 -10.74
CA PHE A 14 6.67 -3.58 -9.83
C PHE A 14 5.76 -4.65 -10.46
N LYS A 15 4.64 -4.23 -11.06
CA LYS A 15 3.71 -5.13 -11.76
C LYS A 15 4.34 -5.80 -12.99
N ILE A 16 5.17 -5.10 -13.74
CA ILE A 16 5.88 -5.67 -14.89
C ILE A 16 6.87 -6.74 -14.44
N ILE A 17 7.62 -6.50 -13.35
CA ILE A 17 8.65 -7.42 -12.86
C ILE A 17 8.03 -8.66 -12.20
N PHE A 18 7.03 -8.47 -11.32
CA PHE A 18 6.52 -9.53 -10.45
C PHE A 18 5.15 -10.08 -10.87
N GLY A 19 4.39 -9.34 -11.68
CA GLY A 19 3.02 -9.71 -12.10
C GLY A 19 2.93 -10.42 -13.44
N ASP A 20 4.04 -10.68 -14.13
CA ASP A 20 4.06 -11.35 -15.43
C ASP A 20 4.29 -12.86 -15.26
N LYS A 21 3.34 -13.66 -15.74
CA LYS A 21 3.42 -15.15 -15.72
C LYS A 21 4.67 -15.70 -16.41
N ARG A 22 5.20 -14.99 -17.41
CA ARG A 22 6.41 -15.37 -18.14
C ARG A 22 7.67 -15.36 -17.26
N HIS A 23 7.65 -14.59 -16.20
CA HIS A 23 8.74 -14.37 -15.26
C HIS A 23 8.37 -14.82 -13.84
N SER A 24 7.46 -15.78 -13.69
CA SER A 24 6.94 -16.25 -12.39
C SER A 24 8.04 -16.70 -11.42
N ARG A 25 9.22 -17.11 -11.91
CA ARG A 25 10.39 -17.47 -11.06
C ARG A 25 10.84 -16.31 -10.19
N ILE A 26 10.77 -15.07 -10.70
CA ILE A 26 11.08 -13.85 -9.94
C ILE A 26 10.17 -13.76 -8.71
N LEU A 27 8.85 -13.88 -8.93
CA LEU A 27 7.86 -13.84 -7.84
C LEU A 27 8.05 -15.02 -6.88
N ILE A 28 8.25 -16.24 -7.38
CA ILE A 28 8.45 -17.44 -6.54
C ILE A 28 9.65 -17.27 -5.61
N HIS A 29 10.79 -16.80 -6.12
CA HIS A 29 11.99 -16.56 -5.31
C HIS A 29 11.75 -15.48 -4.24
N PHE A 30 11.06 -14.38 -4.60
CA PHE A 30 10.67 -13.33 -3.67
C PHE A 30 9.77 -13.87 -2.58
N LEU A 31 8.72 -14.61 -2.93
CA LEU A 31 7.76 -15.18 -1.99
C LEU A 31 8.44 -16.14 -1.00
N ASN A 32 9.30 -17.04 -1.48
CA ASN A 32 10.07 -17.94 -0.64
C ASN A 32 11.00 -17.17 0.33
N ALA A 33 11.61 -16.08 -0.14
CA ALA A 33 12.47 -15.24 0.69
C ALA A 33 11.71 -14.53 1.82
N VAL A 34 10.45 -14.14 1.57
CA VAL A 34 9.61 -13.41 2.55
C VAL A 34 8.85 -14.36 3.46
N ILE A 35 8.15 -15.33 2.91
CA ILE A 35 7.21 -16.21 3.67
C ILE A 35 8.02 -17.23 4.49
N GLN A 36 9.13 -17.74 3.94
CA GLN A 36 9.95 -18.82 4.51
C GLN A 36 9.08 -20.04 4.85
N PRO A 37 8.33 -20.59 3.88
CA PRO A 37 7.43 -21.70 4.13
C PRO A 37 8.21 -22.98 4.47
N LYS A 38 7.56 -23.94 5.16
CA LYS A 38 8.16 -25.24 5.48
C LYS A 38 8.57 -26.02 4.22
N SER A 39 7.71 -25.98 3.20
CA SER A 39 7.99 -26.52 1.86
C SER A 39 8.08 -25.35 0.88
N PRO A 40 9.19 -25.23 0.11
CA PRO A 40 9.34 -24.11 -0.82
C PRO A 40 8.18 -24.06 -1.83
N ILE A 41 7.69 -22.86 -2.12
CA ILE A 41 6.77 -22.58 -3.21
C ILE A 41 7.52 -22.88 -4.52
N VAL A 42 6.97 -23.76 -5.35
CA VAL A 42 7.58 -24.14 -6.64
C VAL A 42 6.78 -23.62 -7.83
N LYS A 43 5.52 -23.26 -7.61
CA LYS A 43 4.63 -22.75 -8.65
C LYS A 43 3.69 -21.69 -8.08
N VAL A 44 3.37 -20.69 -8.89
CA VAL A 44 2.31 -19.71 -8.61
C VAL A 44 1.43 -19.51 -9.84
N ASP A 45 0.14 -19.32 -9.62
CA ASP A 45 -0.80 -18.84 -10.63
C ASP A 45 -1.16 -17.38 -10.33
N ILE A 46 -0.66 -16.46 -11.14
CA ILE A 46 -0.91 -15.02 -10.98
C ILE A 46 -2.32 -14.72 -11.48
N LYS A 47 -3.14 -14.14 -10.63
CA LYS A 47 -4.57 -13.87 -10.86
C LYS A 47 -4.82 -12.41 -11.23
N PRO A 48 -5.99 -12.10 -11.84
CA PRO A 48 -6.46 -10.73 -11.97
C PRO A 48 -6.49 -10.00 -10.62
N THR A 49 -6.10 -8.75 -10.62
CA THR A 49 -5.90 -7.95 -9.40
C THR A 49 -7.11 -7.10 -9.00
N GLU A 50 -8.16 -7.08 -9.81
CA GLU A 50 -9.39 -6.35 -9.51
C GLU A 50 -10.38 -7.30 -8.82
N LEU A 51 -10.64 -7.03 -7.53
CA LEU A 51 -11.71 -7.68 -6.79
C LEU A 51 -12.94 -6.77 -6.83
N THR A 52 -13.92 -7.18 -7.61
CA THR A 52 -15.19 -6.45 -7.74
C THR A 52 -15.98 -6.54 -6.42
N PRO A 53 -16.69 -5.49 -6.04
CA PRO A 53 -17.53 -5.52 -4.87
C PRO A 53 -18.78 -6.40 -5.12
N ASP A 54 -19.20 -7.17 -4.12
CA ASP A 54 -20.40 -8.00 -4.19
C ASP A 54 -21.69 -7.14 -4.27
N THR A 55 -21.63 -5.90 -3.83
CA THR A 55 -22.72 -4.92 -3.90
C THR A 55 -22.21 -3.56 -4.31
N VAL A 56 -23.06 -2.72 -4.93
CA VAL A 56 -22.74 -1.34 -5.38
C VAL A 56 -22.24 -0.45 -4.24
N SER A 57 -22.61 -0.74 -2.99
CA SER A 57 -22.22 0.02 -1.80
C SER A 57 -20.86 -0.38 -1.21
N GLN A 58 -20.30 -1.51 -1.64
CA GLN A 58 -19.00 -1.97 -1.14
C GLN A 58 -17.84 -1.36 -1.90
N LYS A 59 -16.73 -1.11 -1.19
CA LYS A 59 -15.49 -0.65 -1.80
C LYS A 59 -14.79 -1.81 -2.51
N GLY A 60 -14.66 -1.71 -3.84
CA GLY A 60 -13.79 -2.60 -4.62
C GLY A 60 -12.32 -2.42 -4.24
N VAL A 61 -11.51 -3.42 -4.50
CA VAL A 61 -10.07 -3.42 -4.24
C VAL A 61 -9.33 -3.71 -5.54
N ARG A 62 -8.30 -2.93 -5.79
CA ARG A 62 -7.33 -3.22 -6.85
C ARG A 62 -5.99 -3.52 -6.18
N LEU A 63 -5.59 -4.77 -6.28
CA LEU A 63 -4.33 -5.26 -5.73
C LEU A 63 -3.17 -4.96 -6.69
N ASP A 64 -1.94 -4.97 -6.17
CA ASP A 64 -0.78 -4.90 -7.06
C ASP A 64 -0.49 -6.27 -7.66
N ILE A 65 -0.38 -7.31 -6.85
CA ILE A 65 -0.20 -8.70 -7.30
C ILE A 65 -1.07 -9.62 -6.44
N LEU A 66 -1.78 -10.52 -7.10
CA LEU A 66 -2.49 -11.63 -6.48
C LEU A 66 -2.00 -12.94 -7.10
N ALA A 67 -1.53 -13.86 -6.27
CA ALA A 67 -1.04 -15.17 -6.69
C ALA A 67 -1.63 -16.28 -5.83
N ILE A 68 -1.79 -17.45 -6.44
CA ILE A 68 -2.14 -18.70 -5.74
C ILE A 68 -0.95 -19.63 -5.87
N SER A 69 -0.41 -20.10 -4.74
CA SER A 69 0.66 -21.08 -4.70
C SER A 69 0.18 -22.50 -4.94
N ASP A 70 1.12 -23.41 -5.10
CA ASP A 70 0.85 -24.83 -5.38
C ASP A 70 0.09 -25.57 -4.26
N ASP A 71 0.16 -25.06 -3.02
CA ASP A 71 -0.62 -25.54 -1.87
C ASP A 71 -2.00 -24.86 -1.72
N GLY A 72 -2.38 -23.98 -2.66
CA GLY A 72 -3.65 -23.25 -2.64
C GLY A 72 -3.62 -21.93 -1.86
N SER A 73 -2.52 -21.59 -1.20
CA SER A 73 -2.42 -20.34 -0.43
C SER A 73 -2.62 -19.12 -1.32
N GLN A 74 -3.46 -18.18 -0.88
CA GLN A 74 -3.76 -16.92 -1.56
C GLN A 74 -2.76 -15.85 -1.11
N ILE A 75 -1.96 -15.32 -2.02
CA ILE A 75 -0.87 -14.39 -1.68
C ILE A 75 -1.10 -13.05 -2.37
N ASN A 76 -1.30 -12.01 -1.56
CA ASN A 76 -1.37 -10.62 -2.01
C ASN A 76 -0.05 -9.91 -1.72
N VAL A 77 0.53 -9.25 -2.72
CA VAL A 77 1.73 -8.43 -2.55
C VAL A 77 1.44 -6.99 -2.97
N GLU A 78 1.71 -6.05 -2.07
CA GLU A 78 1.45 -4.62 -2.23
C GLU A 78 2.76 -3.82 -2.12
N MET A 79 2.97 -2.87 -3.04
CA MET A 79 4.06 -1.88 -2.99
C MET A 79 3.51 -0.52 -2.61
N GLN A 80 3.94 0.05 -1.49
CA GLN A 80 3.43 1.31 -0.96
C GLN A 80 4.56 2.34 -0.84
N LYS A 81 4.46 3.43 -1.61
CA LYS A 81 5.48 4.50 -1.63
C LYS A 81 5.20 5.63 -0.65
N SER A 82 3.93 5.88 -0.35
CA SER A 82 3.52 7.01 0.47
C SER A 82 2.98 6.54 1.81
N ALA A 83 3.42 7.17 2.88
CA ALA A 83 2.91 6.91 4.22
C ALA A 83 1.41 7.24 4.30
N SER A 84 0.68 6.39 5.00
CA SER A 84 -0.73 6.60 5.32
C SER A 84 -0.97 6.26 6.78
N PRO A 85 -1.68 7.09 7.55
CA PRO A 85 -2.02 6.79 8.93
C PRO A 85 -2.91 5.55 9.06
N HIS A 86 -3.54 5.12 7.96
CA HIS A 86 -4.45 3.97 7.92
C HIS A 86 -3.81 2.74 7.26
N MET A 87 -2.48 2.67 7.14
CA MET A 87 -1.79 1.60 6.41
C MET A 87 -2.12 0.20 6.96
N VAL A 88 -2.11 0.03 8.28
CA VAL A 88 -2.45 -1.27 8.92
C VAL A 88 -3.90 -1.66 8.63
N ALA A 89 -4.84 -0.73 8.80
CA ALA A 89 -6.25 -0.98 8.52
C ALA A 89 -6.49 -1.33 7.04
N ARG A 90 -5.77 -0.66 6.11
CA ARG A 90 -5.81 -0.96 4.68
C ARG A 90 -5.29 -2.37 4.38
N ALA A 91 -4.15 -2.75 4.97
CA ALA A 91 -3.58 -4.08 4.78
C ALA A 91 -4.52 -5.19 5.27
N LEU A 92 -5.15 -5.00 6.44
CA LEU A 92 -6.17 -5.90 6.98
C LEU A 92 -7.41 -5.97 6.08
N PHE A 93 -7.88 -4.83 5.57
CA PHE A 93 -9.02 -4.78 4.65
C PHE A 93 -8.72 -5.53 3.35
N TYR A 94 -7.53 -5.38 2.77
CA TYR A 94 -7.12 -6.08 1.56
C TYR A 94 -6.99 -7.58 1.80
N TRP A 95 -6.36 -7.97 2.92
CA TRP A 95 -6.30 -9.36 3.36
C TRP A 95 -7.70 -9.98 3.47
N SER A 96 -8.63 -9.29 4.17
CA SER A 96 -10.00 -9.79 4.37
C SER A 96 -10.77 -9.97 3.06
N LYS A 97 -10.56 -9.10 2.07
CA LYS A 97 -11.18 -9.21 0.74
C LYS A 97 -10.65 -10.42 -0.03
N VAL A 98 -9.34 -10.67 0.01
CA VAL A 98 -8.75 -11.86 -0.61
C VAL A 98 -9.24 -13.13 0.10
N PHE A 99 -9.28 -13.13 1.43
CA PHE A 99 -9.76 -14.26 2.21
C PHE A 99 -11.23 -14.58 1.93
N ALA A 100 -12.10 -13.57 1.97
CA ALA A 100 -13.52 -13.73 1.73
C ALA A 100 -13.86 -14.16 0.28
N ALA A 101 -13.02 -13.76 -0.69
CA ALA A 101 -13.21 -14.10 -2.10
C ALA A 101 -12.91 -15.57 -2.44
N GLN A 102 -12.42 -16.37 -1.48
CA GLN A 102 -12.14 -17.79 -1.68
C GLN A 102 -13.38 -18.64 -1.70
N LEU A 103 -14.46 -18.22 -1.06
CA LEU A 103 -15.71 -18.99 -0.98
C LEU A 103 -16.86 -18.28 -1.68
N ILE A 104 -17.62 -19.06 -2.43
CA ILE A 104 -18.92 -18.65 -2.97
C ILE A 104 -20.06 -19.41 -2.25
N VAL A 105 -21.29 -18.99 -2.50
CA VAL A 105 -22.47 -19.61 -1.87
C VAL A 105 -22.51 -21.12 -2.17
N GLY A 106 -22.52 -21.93 -1.12
CA GLY A 106 -22.56 -23.39 -1.18
C GLY A 106 -21.24 -24.10 -0.97
N GLU A 107 -20.12 -23.38 -0.94
CA GLU A 107 -18.80 -23.94 -0.60
C GLU A 107 -18.61 -24.03 0.93
N LYS A 108 -17.66 -24.86 1.36
CA LYS A 108 -17.46 -25.17 2.76
C LYS A 108 -16.29 -24.37 3.35
N TYR A 109 -16.34 -24.06 4.65
CA TYR A 109 -15.26 -23.39 5.34
C TYR A 109 -13.96 -24.22 5.41
N GLU A 110 -14.04 -25.55 5.25
CA GLU A 110 -12.88 -26.45 5.16
C GLU A 110 -12.07 -26.27 3.87
N ASP A 111 -12.67 -25.65 2.83
CA ASP A 111 -12.02 -25.35 1.55
C ASP A 111 -11.20 -24.04 1.59
N LEU A 112 -11.20 -23.33 2.73
CA LEU A 112 -10.39 -22.12 2.90
C LEU A 112 -8.90 -22.43 3.00
N HIS A 113 -8.13 -21.79 2.15
CA HIS A 113 -6.66 -21.83 2.20
C HIS A 113 -6.08 -20.63 2.94
N GLN A 114 -4.83 -20.75 3.36
CA GLN A 114 -4.08 -19.65 3.95
C GLN A 114 -4.12 -18.41 3.06
N THR A 115 -4.34 -17.25 3.67
CA THR A 115 -4.21 -15.96 3.00
C THR A 115 -3.05 -15.20 3.61
N ILE A 116 -2.10 -14.83 2.76
CA ILE A 116 -0.87 -14.12 3.10
C ILE A 116 -0.90 -12.74 2.44
N SER A 117 -0.73 -11.68 3.24
CA SER A 117 -0.59 -10.34 2.69
C SER A 117 0.82 -9.81 2.97
N ILE A 118 1.55 -9.43 1.92
CA ILE A 118 2.90 -8.89 1.98
C ILE A 118 2.84 -7.42 1.58
N ASN A 119 3.21 -6.53 2.51
CA ASN A 119 3.19 -5.10 2.31
C ASN A 119 4.63 -4.56 2.32
N ILE A 120 5.11 -4.12 1.16
CA ILE A 120 6.44 -3.53 0.97
C ILE A 120 6.29 -2.02 1.08
N LEU A 121 6.99 -1.41 2.04
CA LEU A 121 6.84 0.01 2.40
C LEU A 121 8.11 0.78 2.11
N ASP A 122 8.02 1.81 1.27
CA ASP A 122 9.11 2.77 1.00
C ASP A 122 9.12 3.92 2.03
N PHE A 123 8.63 3.65 3.24
CA PHE A 123 8.58 4.58 4.38
C PHE A 123 8.63 3.80 5.70
N LYS A 124 8.84 4.53 6.81
CA LYS A 124 8.78 3.96 8.17
C LYS A 124 7.34 3.98 8.67
N LEU A 125 6.80 2.80 9.03
CA LEU A 125 5.49 2.62 9.66
C LEU A 125 5.62 2.41 11.17
N PHE A 126 6.64 1.65 11.60
CA PHE A 126 6.87 1.27 13.00
C PHE A 126 8.11 1.98 13.52
N GLU A 127 8.00 3.24 13.92
CA GLU A 127 9.14 4.09 14.27
C GLU A 127 9.99 3.57 15.45
N LYS A 128 9.35 2.90 16.44
CA LYS A 128 10.02 2.39 17.64
C LYS A 128 10.71 1.02 17.46
N ASP A 129 10.54 0.38 16.32
CA ASP A 129 11.10 -0.95 16.05
C ASP A 129 12.04 -0.89 14.84
N GLU A 130 13.31 -1.24 15.05
CA GLU A 130 14.36 -1.18 14.02
C GLU A 130 14.34 -2.37 13.05
N ARG A 131 13.53 -3.39 13.29
CA ARG A 131 13.41 -4.52 12.37
C ARG A 131 12.80 -4.07 11.06
N PHE A 132 13.44 -4.40 9.95
CA PHE A 132 12.95 -4.06 8.60
C PHE A 132 11.81 -4.97 8.14
N TRP A 133 11.67 -6.15 8.72
CA TRP A 133 10.65 -7.14 8.38
C TRP A 133 9.94 -7.62 9.63
N LYS A 134 8.61 -7.65 9.55
CA LYS A 134 7.71 -8.11 10.60
C LYS A 134 6.68 -9.05 10.03
N LYS A 135 6.45 -10.13 10.76
CA LYS A 135 5.44 -11.16 10.46
C LYS A 135 4.43 -11.20 11.59
N TYR A 136 3.16 -11.15 11.23
CA TYR A 136 2.04 -11.19 12.16
C TYR A 136 1.19 -12.43 11.90
N ALA A 137 0.69 -13.04 12.99
CA ALA A 137 -0.23 -14.15 13.03
C ALA A 137 -1.29 -13.88 14.10
N ILE A 138 -2.39 -14.64 14.09
CA ILE A 138 -3.40 -14.58 15.15
C ILE A 138 -2.96 -15.55 16.24
N THR A 139 -2.80 -15.04 17.48
CA THR A 139 -2.36 -15.82 18.63
C THR A 139 -3.25 -15.52 19.85
N ASP A 140 -3.38 -16.47 20.73
CA ASP A 140 -3.87 -16.24 22.08
C ASP A 140 -2.94 -15.28 22.83
N LEU A 141 -3.49 -14.28 23.52
CA LEU A 141 -2.69 -13.23 24.15
C LEU A 141 -2.03 -13.68 25.47
N GLU A 142 -2.53 -14.75 26.10
CA GLU A 142 -2.00 -15.27 27.36
C GLU A 142 -0.97 -16.37 27.14
N THR A 143 -1.29 -17.31 26.22
CA THR A 143 -0.46 -18.51 25.97
C THR A 143 0.52 -18.33 24.81
N ASN A 144 0.30 -17.32 23.93
CA ASN A 144 0.98 -17.15 22.64
C ASN A 144 0.76 -18.33 21.67
N GLU A 145 -0.22 -19.18 21.93
CA GLU A 145 -0.58 -20.26 21.02
C GLU A 145 -1.18 -19.70 19.72
N LYS A 146 -0.73 -20.22 18.59
CA LYS A 146 -1.24 -19.79 17.28
C LYS A 146 -2.64 -20.37 17.07
N LEU A 147 -3.64 -19.51 16.84
CA LEU A 147 -5.03 -19.91 16.66
C LEU A 147 -5.24 -20.67 15.33
N THR A 148 -4.59 -20.23 14.25
CA THR A 148 -4.79 -20.78 12.90
C THR A 148 -3.62 -20.46 12.00
N ASP A 149 -3.42 -21.27 10.96
CA ASP A 149 -2.49 -20.99 9.86
C ASP A 149 -3.14 -20.20 8.72
N LEU A 150 -4.45 -19.94 8.75
CA LEU A 150 -5.17 -19.25 7.68
C LEU A 150 -4.80 -17.77 7.52
N PHE A 151 -4.22 -17.13 8.56
CA PHE A 151 -3.84 -15.72 8.57
C PHE A 151 -2.33 -15.53 8.63
N GLU A 152 -1.81 -14.72 7.71
CA GLU A 152 -0.43 -14.23 7.78
C GLU A 152 -0.33 -12.84 7.16
N LEU A 153 0.36 -11.90 7.85
CA LEU A 153 0.54 -10.53 7.39
C LEU A 153 2.00 -10.09 7.57
N HIS A 154 2.60 -9.61 6.49
CA HIS A 154 3.98 -9.10 6.49
C HIS A 154 4.03 -7.61 6.22
N PHE A 155 4.96 -6.92 6.92
CA PHE A 155 5.41 -5.58 6.60
C PHE A 155 6.91 -5.57 6.42
N ILE A 156 7.37 -5.02 5.29
CA ILE A 156 8.78 -4.91 4.92
C ILE A 156 9.07 -3.43 4.70
N GLU A 157 9.85 -2.81 5.61
CA GLU A 157 10.20 -1.39 5.57
C GLU A 157 11.57 -1.21 4.92
N LEU A 158 11.60 -0.83 3.64
CA LEU A 158 12.81 -0.75 2.82
C LEU A 158 13.89 0.15 3.43
N SER A 159 13.49 1.24 4.09
CA SER A 159 14.40 2.23 4.67
C SER A 159 15.18 1.72 5.89
N LYS A 160 14.75 0.61 6.52
CA LYS A 160 15.37 0.09 7.75
C LYS A 160 16.49 -0.92 7.53
N ILE A 161 16.67 -1.40 6.30
CA ILE A 161 17.77 -2.32 6.02
C ILE A 161 19.11 -1.58 6.14
N LYS A 162 20.07 -2.21 6.82
CA LYS A 162 21.42 -1.66 7.03
C LYS A 162 22.45 -2.33 6.12
N GLU A 163 22.25 -3.60 5.81
CA GLU A 163 23.21 -4.39 4.99
C GLU A 163 22.52 -5.54 4.26
N VAL A 164 23.11 -5.97 3.15
CA VAL A 164 22.71 -7.17 2.41
C VAL A 164 23.37 -8.38 3.07
N ARG A 165 22.58 -9.40 3.43
CA ARG A 165 23.05 -10.59 4.13
C ARG A 165 22.84 -11.84 3.28
N LYS A 166 23.91 -12.61 3.07
CA LYS A 166 23.87 -13.84 2.27
C LYS A 166 22.93 -14.92 2.82
N ASP A 167 22.76 -14.97 4.14
CA ASP A 167 21.87 -15.88 4.86
C ASP A 167 20.41 -15.41 4.89
N SER A 168 20.10 -14.27 4.28
CA SER A 168 18.79 -13.66 4.29
C SER A 168 18.39 -13.14 2.90
N PRO A 169 17.85 -14.02 2.02
CA PRO A 169 17.49 -13.66 0.64
C PRO A 169 16.52 -12.49 0.50
N ILE A 170 15.69 -12.21 1.53
CA ILE A 170 14.82 -11.02 1.54
C ILE A 170 15.64 -9.72 1.41
N THR A 171 16.87 -9.69 1.95
CA THR A 171 17.73 -8.51 1.86
C THR A 171 18.23 -8.24 0.44
N PHE A 172 18.30 -9.27 -0.41
CA PHE A 172 18.65 -9.15 -1.84
C PHE A 172 17.56 -8.34 -2.57
N TRP A 173 16.30 -8.68 -2.30
CA TRP A 173 15.16 -7.99 -2.88
C TRP A 173 15.03 -6.56 -2.39
N ILE A 174 15.27 -6.31 -1.10
CA ILE A 174 15.24 -4.95 -0.55
C ILE A 174 16.31 -4.08 -1.21
N GLU A 175 17.53 -4.61 -1.40
CA GLU A 175 18.60 -3.88 -2.09
C GLU A 175 18.23 -3.59 -3.55
N PHE A 176 17.69 -4.58 -4.26
CA PHE A 176 17.19 -4.40 -5.62
C PHE A 176 16.10 -3.32 -5.72
N PHE A 177 15.17 -3.30 -4.78
CA PHE A 177 14.12 -2.27 -4.74
C PHE A 177 14.67 -0.86 -4.50
N LYS A 178 15.66 -0.72 -3.63
CA LYS A 178 16.27 0.57 -3.27
C LYS A 178 17.21 1.10 -4.34
N ASN A 179 18.07 0.26 -4.86
CA ASN A 179 19.07 0.64 -5.85
C ASN A 179 19.45 -0.53 -6.77
N PRO A 180 18.73 -0.73 -7.89
CA PRO A 180 18.99 -1.81 -8.82
C PRO A 180 20.39 -1.73 -9.51
N TYR A 181 21.09 -0.62 -9.32
CA TYR A 181 22.41 -0.35 -9.90
C TYR A 181 23.57 -0.42 -8.91
N SER A 182 23.27 -0.73 -7.63
CA SER A 182 24.32 -0.86 -6.62
C SER A 182 25.34 -1.97 -6.95
N GLU A 183 26.56 -1.85 -6.42
CA GLU A 183 27.57 -2.89 -6.56
C GLU A 183 27.11 -4.21 -5.92
N GLN A 184 26.30 -4.13 -4.84
CA GLN A 184 25.67 -5.29 -4.22
C GLN A 184 24.75 -6.02 -5.20
N VAL A 185 23.87 -5.31 -5.91
CA VAL A 185 22.97 -5.92 -6.91
C VAL A 185 23.76 -6.49 -8.07
N LYS A 186 24.83 -5.83 -8.53
CA LYS A 186 25.72 -6.38 -9.57
C LYS A 186 26.30 -7.71 -9.13
N THR A 187 26.85 -7.76 -7.92
CA THR A 187 27.41 -8.99 -7.33
C THR A 187 26.32 -10.07 -7.17
N LEU A 188 25.10 -9.70 -6.73
CA LEU A 188 23.98 -10.64 -6.62
C LEU A 188 23.61 -11.28 -7.96
N CYS A 189 23.67 -10.54 -9.06
CA CYS A 189 23.38 -11.06 -10.40
C CYS A 189 24.31 -12.19 -10.83
N ASP A 190 25.50 -12.32 -10.22
CA ASP A 190 26.46 -13.37 -10.57
C ASP A 190 26.07 -14.75 -10.00
N TYR A 191 25.30 -14.78 -8.89
CA TYR A 191 24.96 -16.04 -8.21
C TYR A 191 23.47 -16.19 -7.83
N VAL A 192 22.62 -15.17 -8.08
CA VAL A 192 21.16 -15.23 -7.88
C VAL A 192 20.47 -14.97 -9.22
N PRO A 193 20.16 -16.02 -9.99
CA PRO A 193 19.58 -15.88 -11.33
C PRO A 193 18.29 -15.05 -11.36
N GLU A 194 17.46 -15.13 -10.31
CA GLU A 194 16.18 -14.42 -10.22
C GLU A 194 16.38 -12.91 -10.04
N ILE A 195 17.40 -12.45 -9.32
CA ILE A 195 17.76 -11.03 -9.22
C ILE A 195 18.29 -10.52 -10.58
N LYS A 196 19.10 -11.32 -11.27
CA LYS A 196 19.58 -11.01 -12.62
C LYS A 196 18.41 -10.87 -13.59
N GLU A 197 17.49 -11.84 -13.61
CA GLU A 197 16.30 -11.82 -14.46
C GLU A 197 15.40 -10.59 -14.13
N ALA A 198 15.18 -10.30 -12.86
CA ALA A 198 14.41 -9.13 -12.43
C ALA A 198 15.04 -7.82 -12.93
N LYS A 199 16.35 -7.69 -12.85
CA LYS A 199 17.09 -6.55 -13.37
C LYS A 199 16.97 -6.44 -14.89
N GLU A 200 17.10 -7.53 -15.61
CA GLU A 200 16.94 -7.56 -17.07
C GLU A 200 15.52 -7.18 -17.51
N VAL A 201 14.49 -7.67 -16.80
CA VAL A 201 13.08 -7.29 -17.03
C VAL A 201 12.89 -5.80 -16.76
N PHE A 202 13.43 -5.28 -15.66
CA PHE A 202 13.36 -3.87 -15.31
C PHE A 202 14.01 -2.98 -16.38
N GLU A 203 15.22 -3.31 -16.84
CA GLU A 203 15.92 -2.54 -17.89
C GLU A 203 15.16 -2.57 -19.23
N ARG A 204 14.63 -3.73 -19.62
CA ARG A 204 13.80 -3.82 -20.83
C ARG A 204 12.53 -2.97 -20.70
N ALA A 205 11.88 -3.00 -19.54
CA ALA A 205 10.67 -2.20 -19.31
C ALA A 205 10.92 -0.69 -19.37
N LYS A 206 12.11 -0.22 -18.97
CA LYS A 206 12.47 1.21 -19.05
C LYS A 206 12.51 1.73 -20.49
N VAL A 207 12.87 0.90 -21.45
CA VAL A 207 12.98 1.28 -22.87
C VAL A 207 11.79 0.82 -23.72
N ASP A 208 10.89 0.01 -23.18
CA ASP A 208 9.69 -0.45 -23.87
C ASP A 208 8.66 0.68 -24.02
N PRO A 209 8.24 1.02 -25.25
CA PRO A 209 7.27 2.10 -25.48
C PRO A 209 5.93 1.88 -24.77
N ALA A 210 5.46 0.63 -24.66
CA ALA A 210 4.19 0.33 -23.98
C ALA A 210 4.31 0.56 -22.48
N ALA A 211 5.42 0.13 -21.84
CA ALA A 211 5.69 0.39 -20.43
C ALA A 211 5.85 1.90 -20.17
N GLN A 212 6.54 2.63 -21.04
CA GLN A 212 6.69 4.08 -20.93
C GLN A 212 5.35 4.81 -20.99
N GLU A 213 4.44 4.40 -21.87
CA GLU A 213 3.10 4.98 -21.93
C GLU A 213 2.29 4.70 -20.67
N LEU A 214 2.36 3.48 -20.11
CA LEU A 214 1.73 3.16 -18.83
C LEU A 214 2.28 4.03 -17.68
N LEU A 215 3.59 4.22 -17.63
CA LEU A 215 4.24 5.10 -16.65
C LEU A 215 3.76 6.54 -16.80
N ARG A 216 3.68 7.07 -18.03
CA ARG A 216 3.21 8.42 -18.32
C ARG A 216 1.76 8.63 -17.90
N VAL A 217 0.88 7.68 -18.23
CA VAL A 217 -0.53 7.71 -17.83
C VAL A 217 -0.66 7.68 -16.31
N ARG A 218 0.13 6.84 -15.66
CA ARG A 218 0.13 6.73 -14.19
C ARG A 218 0.63 8.00 -13.50
N GLU A 219 1.73 8.58 -13.99
CA GLU A 219 2.25 9.85 -13.48
C GLU A 219 1.21 10.97 -13.61
N LYS A 220 0.57 11.08 -14.78
CA LYS A 220 -0.50 12.05 -14.99
C LYS A 220 -1.63 11.86 -13.97
N ALA A 221 -2.12 10.63 -13.81
CA ALA A 221 -3.20 10.35 -12.85
C ALA A 221 -2.82 10.72 -11.40
N LEU A 222 -1.56 10.53 -11.00
CA LEU A 222 -1.08 10.94 -9.67
C LEU A 222 -1.02 12.47 -9.52
N ILE A 223 -0.60 13.20 -10.57
CA ILE A 223 -0.57 14.67 -10.58
C ILE A 223 -1.99 15.21 -10.49
N ASP A 224 -2.90 14.68 -11.30
CA ASP A 224 -4.32 15.10 -11.33
C ASP A 224 -4.95 14.85 -9.93
N TYR A 225 -4.74 13.68 -9.34
CA TYR A 225 -5.22 13.35 -8.00
C TYR A 225 -4.67 14.29 -6.90
N ALA A 226 -3.36 14.59 -6.94
CA ALA A 226 -2.75 15.54 -6.00
C ALA A 226 -3.33 16.95 -6.14
N SER A 227 -3.60 17.39 -7.38
CA SER A 227 -4.24 18.68 -7.68
C SER A 227 -5.67 18.74 -7.14
N ASP A 228 -6.44 17.65 -7.30
CA ASP A 228 -7.82 17.55 -6.81
C ASP A 228 -7.88 17.61 -5.27
N ILE A 229 -6.97 16.89 -4.60
CA ILE A 229 -6.85 16.95 -3.12
C ILE A 229 -6.56 18.37 -2.67
N LYS A 230 -5.53 19.02 -3.24
CA LYS A 230 -5.17 20.40 -2.90
C LYS A 230 -6.34 21.36 -3.10
N THR A 231 -7.06 21.20 -4.21
CA THR A 231 -8.26 22.03 -4.50
C THR A 231 -9.36 21.79 -3.46
N ALA A 232 -9.55 20.54 -3.01
CA ALA A 232 -10.53 20.22 -1.98
C ALA A 232 -10.12 20.79 -0.60
N GLU A 233 -8.84 20.72 -0.25
CA GLU A 233 -8.28 21.32 0.97
C GLU A 233 -8.45 22.84 0.98
N ASP A 234 -8.06 23.53 -0.10
CA ASP A 234 -8.22 24.99 -0.24
C ASP A 234 -9.68 25.43 -0.13
N ARG A 235 -10.62 24.64 -0.70
CA ARG A 235 -12.06 24.89 -0.57
C ARG A 235 -12.54 24.63 0.86
N GLY A 236 -12.03 23.59 1.51
CA GLY A 236 -12.34 23.27 2.91
C GLY A 236 -11.88 24.37 3.85
N GLU A 237 -10.65 24.85 3.70
CA GLU A 237 -10.06 25.93 4.48
C GLU A 237 -10.87 27.25 4.33
N LYS A 238 -11.18 27.64 3.08
CA LYS A 238 -12.00 28.83 2.81
C LYS A 238 -13.38 28.75 3.44
N ARG A 239 -14.05 27.57 3.37
CA ARG A 239 -15.35 27.35 4.03
C ARG A 239 -15.22 27.40 5.54
N GLY A 240 -14.22 26.73 6.11
CA GLY A 240 -13.95 26.72 7.55
C GLY A 240 -13.65 28.13 8.09
N HIS A 241 -12.81 28.90 7.38
CA HIS A 241 -12.50 30.28 7.75
C HIS A 241 -13.75 31.19 7.71
N LYS A 242 -14.58 31.06 6.65
CA LYS A 242 -15.83 31.81 6.54
C LYS A 242 -16.80 31.48 7.68
N LYS A 243 -16.99 30.18 7.94
CA LYS A 243 -17.89 29.69 9.00
C LYS A 243 -17.40 30.14 10.38
N GLY A 244 -16.12 29.95 10.70
CA GLY A 244 -15.54 30.39 11.96
C GLY A 244 -15.63 31.91 12.17
N LYS A 245 -15.49 32.71 11.07
CA LYS A 245 -15.69 34.17 11.16
C LYS A 245 -17.17 34.56 11.42
N GLU A 246 -18.12 33.83 10.84
CA GLU A 246 -19.53 34.02 11.07
C GLU A 246 -19.90 33.62 12.51
N GLU A 247 -19.50 32.43 12.96
CA GLU A 247 -19.72 31.94 14.33
C GLU A 247 -19.07 32.87 15.38
N GLY A 248 -17.81 33.27 15.18
CA GLY A 248 -17.15 34.21 16.10
C GLY A 248 -17.78 35.60 16.15
N ARG A 249 -18.45 36.06 15.07
CA ARG A 249 -19.22 37.30 15.08
C ARG A 249 -20.53 37.14 15.84
N GLU A 250 -21.20 36.00 15.67
CA GLU A 250 -22.44 35.71 16.40
C GLU A 250 -22.19 35.60 17.90
N GLU A 251 -21.17 34.85 18.31
CA GLU A 251 -20.73 34.69 19.69
C GLU A 251 -20.35 36.05 20.32
N SER A 252 -19.56 36.85 19.59
CA SER A 252 -19.21 38.19 20.03
C SER A 252 -20.44 39.10 20.20
N ALA A 253 -21.37 39.02 19.27
CA ALA A 253 -22.63 39.80 19.37
C ALA A 253 -23.47 39.35 20.55
N GLU A 254 -23.56 38.07 20.86
CA GLU A 254 -24.24 37.54 22.05
C GLU A 254 -23.62 38.04 23.36
N ILE A 255 -22.29 38.02 23.44
CA ILE A 255 -21.55 38.51 24.62
C ILE A 255 -21.82 40.01 24.84
N ILE A 256 -21.73 40.80 23.76
CA ILE A 256 -21.97 42.25 23.82
C ILE A 256 -23.43 42.54 24.20
N ALA A 257 -24.38 41.87 23.57
CA ALA A 257 -25.82 42.00 23.87
C ALA A 257 -26.11 41.74 25.35
N LYS A 258 -25.54 40.65 25.89
CA LYS A 258 -25.66 40.26 27.29
C LYS A 258 -25.01 41.29 28.25
N HIS A 259 -23.82 41.79 27.90
CA HIS A 259 -23.07 42.74 28.75
C HIS A 259 -23.77 44.11 28.86
N TYR A 260 -24.35 44.60 27.75
CA TYR A 260 -24.98 45.91 27.68
C TYR A 260 -26.49 45.89 27.85
N GLY A 261 -27.11 44.71 28.02
CA GLY A 261 -28.56 44.54 28.15
C GLY A 261 -29.37 44.92 26.90
N ILE A 262 -28.75 44.82 25.72
CA ILE A 262 -29.35 45.17 24.43
C ILE A 262 -29.90 43.90 23.77
N PRO A 263 -31.13 43.93 23.19
CA PRO A 263 -31.62 42.78 22.42
C PRO A 263 -30.67 42.43 21.24
N ILE A 264 -30.37 41.15 21.08
CA ILE A 264 -29.39 40.66 20.07
C ILE A 264 -29.80 41.08 18.64
N GLU A 265 -31.11 41.14 18.37
CA GLU A 265 -31.67 41.57 17.08
C GLU A 265 -31.36 43.02 16.73
N GLU A 266 -31.33 43.88 17.72
CA GLU A 266 -31.02 45.30 17.58
C GLU A 266 -29.51 45.49 17.32
N LEU A 267 -28.68 44.77 18.05
CA LEU A 267 -27.23 44.77 17.86
C LEU A 267 -26.85 44.22 16.46
N GLN A 268 -27.49 43.15 16.01
CA GLN A 268 -27.26 42.61 14.68
C GLN A 268 -27.67 43.56 13.54
N LYS A 269 -28.74 44.34 13.72
CA LYS A 269 -29.13 45.40 12.76
C LYS A 269 -28.11 46.53 12.66
N LEU A 270 -27.51 46.93 13.78
CA LEU A 270 -26.44 47.93 13.82
C LEU A 270 -25.18 47.43 13.09
N LEU A 271 -24.74 46.18 13.32
CA LEU A 271 -23.59 45.58 12.70
C LEU A 271 -23.75 45.30 11.17
N ARG A 272 -24.98 45.24 10.66
CA ARG A 272 -25.28 45.12 9.23
C ARG A 272 -25.31 46.46 8.48
N LYS A 273 -25.44 47.58 9.17
CA LYS A 273 -25.51 48.92 8.56
C LYS A 273 -24.13 49.54 8.30
N GLU A 274 -23.04 48.93 8.82
CA GLU A 274 -21.65 49.38 8.59
C GLU A 274 -20.96 48.67 7.40
N LYS A 275 -21.68 48.01 6.52
CA LYS A 275 -21.26 47.50 5.24
C LYS A 275 -21.86 48.34 4.12
#